data_37a8845931401490856301d54e33b7c7
#
_entry.id   37a8845931401490856301d54e33b7c7
#
_cell.length_a   1.000
_cell.length_b   1.000
_cell.length_c   1.000
_cell.angle_alpha   90.00
_cell.angle_beta   90.00
_cell.angle_gamma   90.00
#
_symmetry.space_group_name_H-M   'P 1'
#
loop_
_entity.id
_entity.type
_entity.pdbx_description
1 polymer ?
#
loop_
_entity_poly.entity_id
_entity_poly.type
_entity_poly.pdbx_seq_one_letter_code
_entity_poly.pdbx_strand_id
1 'polypeptide(L)'
;MTIEEFKNKFGIISSAREINDLVDITMQVAKSDISVLIYGESGVGKEVFARSIHGYSKRADKQLVSVNCGAIPEGILESELFGHKKGSFTGAVETRKGYFEIADGGTLFLDEIAEMPLQTQVKLLRAIETNEFMKIGAESVTKVDVRIIAATNKDLQREVDTKRFREDLYFRLKAVSLNIPPLRKRKVDIEELSKYFVKSYSELNGFSPRPITDEAMELLKNYPWPGNVRELKNTIETAVTLNRNNVLDSSSFVPLIHPPIVEDAPPRNLPIFVKRTPEEVDRELLYRALFEIKKDIMELKDLIYHSQNEVKLDSNKLNDEVIPLDEMERKAIINALETTRGNKRNASKMLKISERTLYRKIKEYDI
;
A
#
# COMPACT_ATOMS: atom_id res chain seq x y z
N MET A 1 -28.80 7.16 -18.86
CA MET A 1 -27.74 7.88 -18.17
C MET A 1 -26.89 8.56 -19.23
N THR A 2 -26.70 9.85 -19.14
CA THR A 2 -25.83 10.65 -20.00
C THR A 2 -24.37 10.51 -19.56
N ILE A 3 -23.42 10.98 -20.41
CA ILE A 3 -21.99 10.97 -20.06
C ILE A 3 -21.74 11.78 -18.78
N GLU A 4 -22.39 12.96 -18.66
CA GLU A 4 -22.22 13.82 -17.48
C GLU A 4 -22.80 13.18 -16.20
N GLU A 5 -23.96 12.54 -16.28
CA GLU A 5 -24.52 11.80 -15.14
C GLU A 5 -23.60 10.65 -14.71
N PHE A 6 -22.97 9.96 -15.68
CA PHE A 6 -22.02 8.87 -15.41
C PHE A 6 -20.76 9.41 -14.72
N LYS A 7 -20.18 10.48 -15.27
CA LYS A 7 -19.00 11.13 -14.68
C LYS A 7 -19.25 11.56 -13.25
N ASN A 8 -20.36 12.23 -13.01
CA ASN A 8 -20.76 12.68 -11.68
C ASN A 8 -20.95 11.51 -10.70
N LYS A 9 -21.62 10.44 -11.16
CA LYS A 9 -21.86 9.25 -10.32
C LYS A 9 -20.58 8.55 -9.88
N PHE A 10 -19.57 8.49 -10.76
CA PHE A 10 -18.35 7.73 -10.52
C PHE A 10 -17.13 8.60 -10.18
N GLY A 11 -17.32 9.92 -10.04
CA GLY A 11 -16.24 10.85 -9.67
C GLY A 11 -15.18 11.04 -10.77
N ILE A 12 -15.57 10.92 -12.04
CA ILE A 12 -14.69 11.22 -13.18
C ILE A 12 -14.78 12.72 -13.46
N ILE A 13 -13.71 13.45 -13.17
CA ILE A 13 -13.64 14.89 -13.35
C ILE A 13 -12.81 15.17 -14.57
N SER A 14 -13.44 15.62 -15.65
CA SER A 14 -12.77 15.95 -16.89
C SER A 14 -13.74 16.61 -17.86
N SER A 15 -13.29 17.63 -18.57
CA SER A 15 -13.95 18.21 -19.75
C SER A 15 -13.25 17.82 -21.05
N ALA A 16 -12.12 17.10 -20.98
CA ALA A 16 -11.38 16.65 -22.15
C ALA A 16 -12.20 15.69 -23.01
N ARG A 17 -12.17 15.91 -24.33
CA ARG A 17 -12.90 15.08 -25.29
C ARG A 17 -12.46 13.63 -25.25
N GLU A 18 -11.17 13.39 -25.14
CA GLU A 18 -10.60 12.05 -25.08
C GLU A 18 -11.14 11.24 -23.87
N ILE A 19 -11.39 11.90 -22.74
CA ILE A 19 -11.98 11.25 -21.57
C ILE A 19 -13.48 11.00 -21.79
N ASN A 20 -14.21 11.92 -22.43
CA ASN A 20 -15.61 11.72 -22.75
C ASN A 20 -15.80 10.53 -23.71
N ASP A 21 -14.93 10.38 -24.72
CA ASP A 21 -14.93 9.23 -25.64
C ASP A 21 -14.65 7.92 -24.86
N LEU A 22 -13.70 7.93 -23.92
CA LEU A 22 -13.41 6.78 -23.05
C LEU A 22 -14.59 6.45 -22.12
N VAL A 23 -15.30 7.45 -21.60
CA VAL A 23 -16.49 7.25 -20.77
C VAL A 23 -17.60 6.59 -21.59
N ASP A 24 -17.83 7.01 -22.83
CA ASP A 24 -18.82 6.36 -23.70
C ASP A 24 -18.50 4.87 -23.93
N ILE A 25 -17.25 4.56 -24.30
CA ILE A 25 -16.79 3.17 -24.44
C ILE A 25 -16.98 2.41 -23.10
N THR A 26 -16.64 3.03 -21.99
CA THR A 26 -16.79 2.45 -20.64
C THR A 26 -18.24 2.09 -20.35
N MET A 27 -19.19 2.97 -20.68
CA MET A 27 -20.63 2.74 -20.50
C MET A 27 -21.14 1.57 -21.35
N GLN A 28 -20.63 1.43 -22.58
CA GLN A 28 -20.99 0.31 -23.46
C GLN A 28 -20.45 -1.02 -22.95
N VAL A 29 -19.15 -1.06 -22.60
CA VAL A 29 -18.45 -2.27 -22.15
C VAL A 29 -18.91 -2.72 -20.76
N ALA A 30 -19.31 -1.80 -19.89
CA ALA A 30 -19.80 -2.11 -18.54
C ALA A 30 -20.99 -3.08 -18.57
N LYS A 31 -21.85 -3.02 -19.60
CA LYS A 31 -23.05 -3.86 -19.74
C LYS A 31 -22.74 -5.32 -20.15
N SER A 32 -21.51 -5.62 -20.57
CA SER A 32 -21.04 -6.94 -20.96
C SER A 32 -20.11 -7.53 -19.90
N ASP A 33 -19.89 -8.86 -19.95
CA ASP A 33 -18.92 -9.52 -19.07
C ASP A 33 -17.52 -9.69 -19.74
N ILE A 34 -17.28 -8.96 -20.84
CA ILE A 34 -16.00 -8.99 -21.56
C ILE A 34 -14.88 -8.43 -20.66
N SER A 35 -13.70 -9.04 -20.76
CA SER A 35 -12.49 -8.55 -20.10
C SER A 35 -12.10 -7.16 -20.63
N VAL A 36 -11.65 -6.27 -19.74
CA VAL A 36 -11.24 -4.91 -20.10
C VAL A 36 -9.80 -4.69 -19.64
N LEU A 37 -8.98 -4.21 -20.56
CA LEU A 37 -7.60 -3.84 -20.28
C LEU A 37 -7.45 -2.31 -20.28
N ILE A 38 -7.06 -1.74 -19.15
CA ILE A 38 -6.91 -0.30 -18.96
C ILE A 38 -5.42 0.06 -19.01
N TYR A 39 -5.03 0.82 -20.02
CA TYR A 39 -3.69 1.36 -20.16
C TYR A 39 -3.61 2.80 -19.66
N GLY A 40 -2.47 3.16 -19.11
CA GLY A 40 -2.16 4.55 -18.76
C GLY A 40 -1.04 4.64 -17.75
N GLU A 41 -0.38 5.78 -17.71
CA GLU A 41 0.69 6.05 -16.74
C GLU A 41 0.20 5.91 -15.29
N SER A 42 1.15 5.82 -14.36
CA SER A 42 0.79 5.81 -12.93
C SER A 42 0.06 7.12 -12.56
N GLY A 43 -0.98 7.01 -11.74
CA GLY A 43 -1.73 8.17 -11.25
C GLY A 43 -2.71 8.82 -12.22
N VAL A 44 -2.98 8.26 -13.43
CA VAL A 44 -3.91 8.84 -14.41
C VAL A 44 -5.39 8.62 -14.07
N GLY A 45 -5.71 7.69 -13.14
CA GLY A 45 -7.09 7.38 -12.72
C GLY A 45 -7.60 6.02 -13.19
N LYS A 46 -6.74 5.04 -13.50
CA LYS A 46 -7.13 3.67 -13.95
C LYS A 46 -8.15 3.02 -13.01
N GLU A 47 -7.96 3.14 -11.72
CA GLU A 47 -8.86 2.57 -10.70
C GLU A 47 -10.27 3.18 -10.76
N VAL A 48 -10.39 4.49 -11.03
CA VAL A 48 -11.68 5.18 -11.16
C VAL A 48 -12.49 4.57 -12.32
N PHE A 49 -11.83 4.32 -13.48
CA PHE A 49 -12.46 3.65 -14.61
C PHE A 49 -12.83 2.19 -14.28
N ALA A 50 -11.98 1.44 -13.59
CA ALA A 50 -12.30 0.07 -13.18
C ALA A 50 -13.53 0.03 -12.25
N ARG A 51 -13.61 0.92 -11.27
CA ARG A 51 -14.78 1.08 -10.38
C ARG A 51 -16.03 1.49 -11.14
N SER A 52 -15.91 2.38 -12.14
CA SER A 52 -17.05 2.81 -12.96
C SER A 52 -17.59 1.69 -13.86
N ILE A 53 -16.69 0.87 -14.45
CA ILE A 53 -17.07 -0.32 -15.22
C ILE A 53 -17.87 -1.28 -14.34
N HIS A 54 -17.36 -1.61 -13.16
CA HIS A 54 -18.06 -2.48 -12.22
C HIS A 54 -19.39 -1.88 -11.77
N GLY A 55 -19.39 -0.63 -11.28
CA GLY A 55 -20.59 0.03 -10.74
C GLY A 55 -21.69 0.33 -11.76
N TYR A 56 -21.40 0.23 -13.07
CA TYR A 56 -22.38 0.34 -14.14
C TYR A 56 -22.68 -1.00 -14.83
N SER A 57 -22.14 -2.10 -14.32
CA SER A 57 -22.35 -3.45 -14.84
C SER A 57 -23.58 -4.13 -14.22
N LYS A 58 -23.91 -5.32 -14.74
CA LYS A 58 -24.91 -6.21 -14.14
C LYS A 58 -24.49 -6.76 -12.77
N ARG A 59 -23.18 -6.61 -12.42
CA ARG A 59 -22.57 -7.08 -11.18
C ARG A 59 -22.34 -5.94 -10.18
N ALA A 60 -22.99 -4.77 -10.37
CA ALA A 60 -22.80 -3.59 -9.53
C ALA A 60 -23.12 -3.82 -8.05
N ASP A 61 -24.07 -4.71 -7.75
CA ASP A 61 -24.45 -5.10 -6.38
C ASP A 61 -23.57 -6.21 -5.80
N LYS A 62 -22.62 -6.73 -6.58
CA LYS A 62 -21.67 -7.77 -6.16
C LYS A 62 -20.34 -7.16 -5.75
N GLN A 63 -19.46 -7.99 -5.24
CA GLN A 63 -18.16 -7.53 -4.76
C GLN A 63 -17.22 -7.13 -5.90
N LEU A 64 -16.57 -5.98 -5.78
CA LEU A 64 -15.38 -5.59 -6.54
C LEU A 64 -14.14 -5.85 -5.66
N VAL A 65 -13.34 -6.82 -6.05
CA VAL A 65 -12.06 -7.12 -5.40
C VAL A 65 -10.96 -6.46 -6.20
N SER A 66 -10.18 -5.57 -5.57
CA SER A 66 -9.03 -4.90 -6.21
C SER A 66 -7.73 -5.47 -5.68
N VAL A 67 -6.83 -5.86 -6.59
CA VAL A 67 -5.52 -6.42 -6.27
C VAL A 67 -4.46 -5.68 -7.05
N ASN A 68 -3.45 -5.13 -6.38
CA ASN A 68 -2.26 -4.61 -7.03
C ASN A 68 -1.19 -5.71 -7.10
N CYS A 69 -0.90 -6.21 -8.31
CA CYS A 69 0.05 -7.30 -8.52
C CYS A 69 1.50 -6.90 -8.19
N GLY A 70 1.86 -5.62 -8.34
CA GLY A 70 3.19 -5.12 -8.02
C GLY A 70 3.43 -4.90 -6.52
N ALA A 71 2.36 -4.78 -5.72
CA ALA A 71 2.47 -4.57 -4.27
C ALA A 71 2.64 -5.87 -3.47
N ILE A 72 2.32 -7.02 -4.08
CA ILE A 72 2.38 -8.33 -3.43
C ILE A 72 3.67 -9.04 -3.86
N PRO A 73 4.51 -9.54 -2.93
CA PRO A 73 5.71 -10.30 -3.28
C PRO A 73 5.40 -11.49 -4.17
N GLU A 74 6.27 -11.75 -5.17
CA GLU A 74 6.11 -12.78 -6.20
C GLU A 74 5.76 -14.17 -5.63
N GLY A 75 6.46 -14.59 -4.56
CA GLY A 75 6.24 -15.89 -3.92
C GLY A 75 4.90 -16.05 -3.20
N ILE A 76 4.14 -14.96 -3.00
CA ILE A 76 2.87 -14.96 -2.27
C ILE A 76 1.69 -14.66 -3.19
N LEU A 77 1.91 -13.94 -4.30
CA LEU A 77 0.86 -13.47 -5.21
C LEU A 77 -0.05 -14.62 -5.68
N GLU A 78 0.53 -15.76 -6.04
CA GLU A 78 -0.23 -16.93 -6.46
C GLU A 78 -1.16 -17.45 -5.36
N SER A 79 -0.65 -17.51 -4.12
CA SER A 79 -1.41 -17.93 -2.93
C SER A 79 -2.54 -16.95 -2.60
N GLU A 80 -2.31 -15.65 -2.75
CA GLU A 80 -3.35 -14.63 -2.51
C GLU A 80 -4.43 -14.67 -3.60
N LEU A 81 -4.07 -14.87 -4.86
CA LEU A 81 -5.03 -14.94 -5.96
C LEU A 81 -5.90 -16.19 -5.92
N PHE A 82 -5.28 -17.37 -5.76
CA PHE A 82 -5.95 -18.66 -5.91
C PHE A 82 -6.24 -19.38 -4.59
N GLY A 83 -5.67 -18.90 -3.48
CA GLY A 83 -5.79 -19.55 -2.17
C GLY A 83 -4.91 -20.80 -2.03
N HIS A 84 -4.84 -21.31 -0.83
CA HIS A 84 -4.05 -22.49 -0.50
C HIS A 84 -4.72 -23.40 0.52
N LYS A 85 -4.36 -24.67 0.53
CA LYS A 85 -4.71 -25.62 1.58
C LYS A 85 -3.65 -25.60 2.67
N LYS A 86 -4.07 -25.93 3.90
CA LYS A 86 -3.17 -26.15 5.03
C LYS A 86 -2.08 -27.16 4.66
N GLY A 87 -0.83 -26.82 4.96
CA GLY A 87 0.33 -27.67 4.72
C GLY A 87 0.87 -27.68 3.28
N SER A 88 0.36 -26.82 2.39
CA SER A 88 0.79 -26.76 0.99
C SER A 88 2.19 -26.16 0.78
N PHE A 89 2.68 -25.38 1.73
CA PHE A 89 4.05 -24.82 1.78
C PHE A 89 4.45 -24.49 3.22
N THR A 90 5.74 -24.21 3.45
CA THR A 90 6.25 -23.77 4.76
C THR A 90 5.60 -22.44 5.16
N GLY A 91 4.71 -22.49 6.18
CA GLY A 91 3.93 -21.32 6.62
C GLY A 91 2.42 -21.40 6.32
N ALA A 92 1.96 -22.41 5.56
CA ALA A 92 0.53 -22.64 5.33
C ALA A 92 -0.13 -23.33 6.56
N VAL A 93 -0.31 -22.55 7.62
CA VAL A 93 -0.87 -23.05 8.90
C VAL A 93 -2.35 -23.39 8.79
N GLU A 94 -3.09 -22.63 7.96
CA GLU A 94 -4.53 -22.79 7.73
C GLU A 94 -4.87 -22.79 6.24
N THR A 95 -6.06 -23.27 5.90
CA THR A 95 -6.59 -23.15 4.53
C THR A 95 -7.15 -21.75 4.33
N ARG A 96 -6.72 -21.05 3.26
CA ARG A 96 -7.17 -19.69 2.97
C ARG A 96 -7.84 -19.60 1.59
N LYS A 97 -8.92 -18.81 1.51
CA LYS A 97 -9.58 -18.46 0.25
C LYS A 97 -8.73 -17.45 -0.50
N GLY A 98 -8.64 -17.61 -1.83
CA GLY A 98 -8.01 -16.64 -2.70
C GLY A 98 -8.96 -15.56 -3.19
N TYR A 99 -8.41 -14.50 -3.80
CA TYR A 99 -9.20 -13.39 -4.33
C TYR A 99 -10.21 -13.82 -5.41
N PHE A 100 -9.93 -14.87 -6.18
CA PHE A 100 -10.89 -15.43 -7.14
C PHE A 100 -12.15 -15.97 -6.45
N GLU A 101 -12.02 -16.63 -5.31
CA GLU A 101 -13.19 -17.10 -4.54
C GLU A 101 -13.95 -15.96 -3.85
N ILE A 102 -13.21 -14.93 -3.41
CA ILE A 102 -13.80 -13.76 -2.77
C ILE A 102 -14.59 -12.93 -3.80
N ALA A 103 -14.10 -12.89 -5.04
CA ALA A 103 -14.73 -12.17 -6.15
C ALA A 103 -15.83 -12.97 -6.86
N ASP A 104 -16.17 -14.18 -6.41
CA ASP A 104 -17.14 -15.04 -7.08
C ASP A 104 -18.52 -14.36 -7.23
N GLY A 105 -19.07 -14.43 -8.44
CA GLY A 105 -20.27 -13.69 -8.86
C GLY A 105 -20.04 -12.18 -9.10
N GLY A 106 -18.85 -11.66 -8.80
CA GLY A 106 -18.49 -10.24 -8.85
C GLY A 106 -17.44 -9.90 -9.92
N THR A 107 -16.54 -8.98 -9.57
CA THR A 107 -15.48 -8.49 -10.47
C THR A 107 -14.13 -8.50 -9.74
N LEU A 108 -13.09 -8.98 -10.39
CA LEU A 108 -11.71 -8.91 -9.94
C LEU A 108 -10.97 -7.87 -10.78
N PHE A 109 -10.47 -6.83 -10.13
CA PHE A 109 -9.63 -5.81 -10.72
C PHE A 109 -8.16 -6.09 -10.39
N LEU A 110 -7.36 -6.32 -11.43
CA LEU A 110 -5.92 -6.62 -11.34
C LEU A 110 -5.14 -5.38 -11.81
N ASP A 111 -4.64 -4.59 -10.88
CA ASP A 111 -3.75 -3.46 -11.21
C ASP A 111 -2.31 -3.93 -11.34
N GLU A 112 -1.54 -3.23 -12.17
CA GLU A 112 -0.15 -3.56 -12.50
C GLU A 112 0.03 -5.01 -12.97
N ILE A 113 -0.88 -5.48 -13.86
CA ILE A 113 -0.90 -6.88 -14.35
C ILE A 113 0.43 -7.31 -14.99
N ALA A 114 1.21 -6.38 -15.53
CA ALA A 114 2.52 -6.63 -16.12
C ALA A 114 3.58 -7.13 -15.10
N GLU A 115 3.33 -6.90 -13.80
CA GLU A 115 4.23 -7.35 -12.71
C GLU A 115 3.96 -8.80 -12.29
N MET A 116 2.92 -9.44 -12.86
CA MET A 116 2.55 -10.80 -12.52
C MET A 116 3.59 -11.82 -13.01
N PRO A 117 4.07 -12.75 -12.16
CA PRO A 117 5.01 -13.81 -12.55
C PRO A 117 4.44 -14.74 -13.61
N LEU A 118 5.27 -15.22 -14.53
CA LEU A 118 4.85 -16.10 -15.64
C LEU A 118 4.08 -17.35 -15.18
N GLN A 119 4.45 -17.94 -14.05
CA GLN A 119 3.74 -19.11 -13.51
C GLN A 119 2.32 -18.76 -13.09
N THR A 120 2.13 -17.61 -12.48
CA THR A 120 0.82 -17.10 -12.07
C THR A 120 -0.03 -16.70 -13.27
N GLN A 121 0.59 -16.17 -14.35
CA GLN A 121 -0.10 -15.87 -15.60
C GLN A 121 -0.73 -17.13 -16.25
N VAL A 122 -0.08 -18.31 -16.17
CA VAL A 122 -0.64 -19.58 -16.67
C VAL A 122 -1.94 -19.95 -15.94
N LYS A 123 -1.94 -19.80 -14.61
CA LYS A 123 -3.14 -20.09 -13.81
C LYS A 123 -4.24 -19.06 -14.03
N LEU A 124 -3.88 -17.79 -14.19
CA LEU A 124 -4.81 -16.73 -14.51
C LEU A 124 -5.51 -16.99 -15.85
N LEU A 125 -4.75 -17.36 -16.89
CA LEU A 125 -5.30 -17.69 -18.20
C LEU A 125 -6.35 -18.79 -18.08
N ARG A 126 -6.02 -19.90 -17.41
CA ARG A 126 -6.98 -20.99 -17.18
C ARG A 126 -8.24 -20.52 -16.46
N ALA A 127 -8.08 -19.75 -15.39
CA ALA A 127 -9.22 -19.21 -14.64
C ALA A 127 -10.14 -18.32 -15.50
N ILE A 128 -9.57 -17.55 -16.44
CA ILE A 128 -10.35 -16.69 -17.36
C ILE A 128 -11.03 -17.49 -18.47
N GLU A 129 -10.41 -18.60 -18.93
CA GLU A 129 -10.93 -19.39 -20.05
C GLU A 129 -11.99 -20.41 -19.62
N THR A 130 -11.73 -21.09 -18.50
CA THR A 130 -12.56 -22.22 -18.05
C THR A 130 -13.47 -21.87 -16.88
N ASN A 131 -13.32 -20.69 -16.27
CA ASN A 131 -13.94 -20.32 -15.00
C ASN A 131 -13.61 -21.29 -13.86
N GLU A 132 -12.43 -21.92 -13.95
CA GLU A 132 -11.99 -22.94 -13.01
C GLU A 132 -10.51 -22.74 -12.65
N PHE A 133 -10.17 -22.99 -11.41
CA PHE A 133 -8.78 -23.00 -10.94
C PHE A 133 -8.57 -24.00 -9.82
N MET A 134 -7.32 -24.28 -9.48
CA MET A 134 -6.93 -25.11 -8.33
C MET A 134 -6.19 -24.28 -7.30
N LYS A 135 -6.57 -24.41 -6.03
CA LYS A 135 -5.80 -23.86 -4.92
C LYS A 135 -4.43 -24.52 -4.84
N ILE A 136 -3.46 -23.84 -4.26
CA ILE A 136 -2.16 -24.44 -3.99
C ILE A 136 -2.33 -25.61 -3.02
N GLY A 137 -1.79 -26.79 -3.41
CA GLY A 137 -1.91 -28.03 -2.63
C GLY A 137 -3.30 -28.68 -2.64
N ALA A 138 -4.20 -28.26 -3.54
CA ALA A 138 -5.50 -28.93 -3.73
C ALA A 138 -5.46 -29.87 -4.92
N GLU A 139 -6.22 -30.97 -4.82
CA GLU A 139 -6.46 -31.93 -5.90
C GLU A 139 -7.77 -31.65 -6.62
N SER A 140 -8.65 -30.84 -6.04
CA SER A 140 -9.96 -30.49 -6.58
C SER A 140 -9.97 -29.12 -7.26
N VAL A 141 -10.71 -29.05 -8.35
CA VAL A 141 -10.96 -27.80 -9.09
C VAL A 141 -12.03 -26.98 -8.36
N THR A 142 -11.84 -25.69 -8.30
CA THR A 142 -12.81 -24.70 -7.78
C THR A 142 -13.40 -23.94 -8.98
N LYS A 143 -14.73 -23.90 -9.10
CA LYS A 143 -15.44 -23.14 -10.13
C LYS A 143 -15.79 -21.77 -9.59
N VAL A 144 -15.66 -20.73 -10.42
CA VAL A 144 -15.99 -19.34 -10.08
C VAL A 144 -16.53 -18.61 -11.32
N ASP A 145 -17.39 -17.64 -11.09
CA ASP A 145 -17.89 -16.73 -12.13
C ASP A 145 -17.39 -15.31 -11.82
N VAL A 146 -16.23 -14.95 -12.36
CA VAL A 146 -15.58 -13.67 -12.07
C VAL A 146 -15.33 -12.88 -13.35
N ARG A 147 -15.82 -11.64 -13.39
CA ARG A 147 -15.44 -10.68 -14.43
C ARG A 147 -14.05 -10.13 -14.17
N ILE A 148 -13.17 -10.10 -15.17
CA ILE A 148 -11.82 -9.58 -15.06
C ILE A 148 -11.71 -8.17 -15.65
N ILE A 149 -11.13 -7.24 -14.89
CA ILE A 149 -10.63 -5.94 -15.35
C ILE A 149 -9.15 -5.91 -15.02
N ALA A 150 -8.29 -5.67 -16.00
CA ALA A 150 -6.85 -5.57 -15.79
C ALA A 150 -6.36 -4.15 -16.08
N ALA A 151 -5.34 -3.69 -15.37
CA ALA A 151 -4.73 -2.39 -15.63
C ALA A 151 -3.19 -2.49 -15.63
N THR A 152 -2.55 -1.64 -16.41
CA THR A 152 -1.09 -1.55 -16.47
C THR A 152 -0.63 -0.16 -16.92
N ASN A 153 0.59 0.20 -16.52
CA ASN A 153 1.32 1.35 -17.04
C ASN A 153 2.40 0.96 -18.06
N LYS A 154 2.66 -0.36 -18.23
CA LYS A 154 3.65 -0.89 -19.18
C LYS A 154 2.99 -1.24 -20.52
N ASP A 155 3.77 -1.19 -21.58
CA ASP A 155 3.39 -1.72 -22.88
C ASP A 155 3.44 -3.26 -22.86
N LEU A 156 2.27 -3.90 -22.73
CA LEU A 156 2.20 -5.37 -22.67
C LEU A 156 2.67 -6.05 -23.94
N GLN A 157 2.55 -5.40 -25.12
CA GLN A 157 3.11 -5.99 -26.35
C GLN A 157 4.63 -6.12 -26.23
N ARG A 158 5.29 -5.09 -25.74
CA ARG A 158 6.74 -5.12 -25.47
C ARG A 158 7.12 -6.15 -24.40
N GLU A 159 6.28 -6.33 -23.36
CA GLU A 159 6.50 -7.38 -22.36
C GLU A 159 6.34 -8.79 -22.95
N VAL A 160 5.42 -8.98 -23.93
CA VAL A 160 5.29 -10.24 -24.70
C VAL A 160 6.54 -10.47 -25.55
N ASP A 161 6.99 -9.48 -26.31
CA ASP A 161 8.18 -9.57 -27.17
C ASP A 161 9.44 -9.95 -26.36
N THR A 162 9.54 -9.46 -25.12
CA THR A 162 10.62 -9.78 -24.19
C THR A 162 10.39 -11.02 -23.33
N LYS A 163 9.32 -11.80 -23.61
CA LYS A 163 8.94 -13.03 -22.90
C LYS A 163 8.70 -12.86 -21.40
N ARG A 164 8.36 -11.67 -20.95
CA ARG A 164 7.96 -11.37 -19.56
C ARG A 164 6.46 -11.47 -19.36
N PHE A 165 5.69 -11.42 -20.46
CA PHE A 165 4.25 -11.62 -20.43
C PHE A 165 3.86 -12.65 -21.50
N ARG A 166 2.86 -13.48 -21.23
CA ARG A 166 2.39 -14.52 -22.17
C ARG A 166 1.51 -13.89 -23.24
N GLU A 167 1.72 -14.29 -24.47
CA GLU A 167 0.96 -13.81 -25.64
C GLU A 167 -0.52 -14.23 -25.57
N ASP A 168 -0.80 -15.47 -25.17
CA ASP A 168 -2.16 -16.00 -25.02
C ASP A 168 -2.97 -15.21 -23.97
N LEU A 169 -2.40 -14.93 -22.81
CA LEU A 169 -3.03 -14.13 -21.78
C LEU A 169 -3.25 -12.69 -22.25
N TYR A 170 -2.28 -12.10 -22.96
CA TYR A 170 -2.41 -10.75 -23.51
C TYR A 170 -3.63 -10.63 -24.41
N PHE A 171 -3.81 -11.54 -25.39
CA PHE A 171 -4.97 -11.52 -26.27
C PHE A 171 -6.28 -11.75 -25.52
N ARG A 172 -6.27 -12.57 -24.48
CA ARG A 172 -7.46 -12.83 -23.66
C ARG A 172 -7.89 -11.61 -22.85
N LEU A 173 -6.94 -10.85 -22.34
CA LEU A 173 -7.20 -9.61 -21.59
C LEU A 173 -7.55 -8.42 -22.48
N LYS A 174 -6.98 -8.35 -23.70
CA LYS A 174 -7.13 -7.24 -24.65
C LYS A 174 -8.43 -7.26 -25.45
N ALA A 175 -9.49 -7.92 -24.96
CA ALA A 175 -10.77 -7.95 -25.69
C ALA A 175 -11.32 -6.52 -25.92
N VAL A 176 -11.24 -5.64 -24.91
CA VAL A 176 -11.45 -4.20 -25.04
C VAL A 176 -10.31 -3.47 -24.32
N SER A 177 -9.76 -2.45 -24.98
CA SER A 177 -8.67 -1.65 -24.43
C SER A 177 -9.10 -0.21 -24.22
N LEU A 178 -8.89 0.33 -23.03
CA LEU A 178 -9.08 1.73 -22.66
C LEU A 178 -7.71 2.37 -22.42
N ASN A 179 -7.36 3.38 -23.22
CA ASN A 179 -6.08 4.07 -23.05
C ASN A 179 -6.30 5.46 -22.46
N ILE A 180 -6.00 5.63 -21.16
CA ILE A 180 -6.19 6.88 -20.45
C ILE A 180 -4.99 7.79 -20.72
N PRO A 181 -5.20 8.97 -21.36
CA PRO A 181 -4.11 9.89 -21.65
C PRO A 181 -3.52 10.50 -20.37
N PRO A 182 -2.20 10.74 -20.33
CA PRO A 182 -1.56 11.42 -19.21
C PRO A 182 -2.07 12.86 -19.08
N LEU A 183 -1.99 13.41 -17.86
CA LEU A 183 -2.57 14.73 -17.53
C LEU A 183 -2.02 15.87 -18.39
N ARG A 184 -0.73 15.80 -18.78
CA ARG A 184 -0.10 16.77 -19.70
C ARG A 184 -0.71 16.83 -21.09
N LYS A 185 -1.43 15.79 -21.53
CA LYS A 185 -2.19 15.77 -22.81
C LYS A 185 -3.63 16.26 -22.67
N ARG A 186 -4.13 16.43 -21.43
CA ARG A 186 -5.48 16.94 -21.13
C ARG A 186 -5.43 18.10 -20.16
N LYS A 187 -4.68 19.15 -20.53
CA LYS A 187 -4.44 20.33 -19.68
C LYS A 187 -5.71 21.04 -19.23
N VAL A 188 -6.80 20.93 -19.99
CA VAL A 188 -8.12 21.49 -19.65
C VAL A 188 -8.66 20.91 -18.33
N ASP A 189 -8.32 19.66 -17.99
CA ASP A 189 -8.77 19.00 -16.77
C ASP A 189 -8.03 19.52 -15.52
N ILE A 190 -6.84 20.12 -15.68
CA ILE A 190 -6.01 20.56 -14.54
C ILE A 190 -6.78 21.58 -13.71
N GLU A 191 -7.47 22.51 -14.35
CA GLU A 191 -8.22 23.55 -13.64
C GLU A 191 -9.41 22.96 -12.88
N GLU A 192 -10.20 22.09 -13.50
CA GLU A 192 -11.36 21.45 -12.86
C GLU A 192 -10.93 20.54 -11.71
N LEU A 193 -9.90 19.72 -11.93
CA LEU A 193 -9.33 18.86 -10.91
C LEU A 193 -8.78 19.65 -9.74
N SER A 194 -8.06 20.75 -10.00
CA SER A 194 -7.51 21.60 -8.95
C SER A 194 -8.60 22.22 -8.08
N LYS A 195 -9.63 22.80 -8.69
CA LYS A 195 -10.78 23.37 -7.98
C LYS A 195 -11.51 22.30 -7.16
N TYR A 196 -11.69 21.13 -7.74
CA TYR A 196 -12.33 20.01 -7.05
C TYR A 196 -11.52 19.56 -5.83
N PHE A 197 -10.21 19.37 -5.96
CA PHE A 197 -9.37 18.92 -4.86
C PHE A 197 -9.28 19.95 -3.74
N VAL A 198 -9.17 21.25 -4.06
CA VAL A 198 -9.24 22.31 -3.05
C VAL A 198 -10.56 22.23 -2.28
N LYS A 199 -11.68 22.15 -2.99
CA LYS A 199 -13.01 22.08 -2.38
C LYS A 199 -13.16 20.84 -1.51
N SER A 200 -12.94 19.66 -2.09
CA SER A 200 -13.12 18.37 -1.41
C SER A 200 -12.22 18.23 -0.18
N TYR A 201 -10.94 18.64 -0.30
CA TYR A 201 -10.00 18.56 0.83
C TYR A 201 -10.34 19.56 1.93
N SER A 202 -10.76 20.77 1.56
CA SER A 202 -11.16 21.80 2.53
C SER A 202 -12.41 21.37 3.30
N GLU A 203 -13.45 20.86 2.62
CA GLU A 203 -14.67 20.35 3.26
C GLU A 203 -14.36 19.21 4.24
N LEU A 204 -13.51 18.26 3.85
CA LEU A 204 -13.14 17.12 4.68
C LEU A 204 -12.42 17.52 5.97
N ASN A 205 -11.59 18.58 5.91
CA ASN A 205 -10.75 19.02 7.04
C ASN A 205 -11.30 20.25 7.77
N GLY A 206 -12.51 20.71 7.42
CA GLY A 206 -13.16 21.87 8.07
C GLY A 206 -12.51 23.20 7.73
N PHE A 207 -11.78 23.28 6.59
CA PHE A 207 -11.21 24.52 6.09
C PHE A 207 -12.20 25.24 5.18
N SER A 208 -12.12 26.57 5.10
CA SER A 208 -12.79 27.30 4.02
C SER A 208 -12.06 27.07 2.71
N PRO A 209 -12.77 26.74 1.60
CA PRO A 209 -12.15 26.59 0.29
C PRO A 209 -11.43 27.87 -0.12
N ARG A 210 -10.16 27.77 -0.50
CA ARG A 210 -9.31 28.90 -0.88
C ARG A 210 -9.21 29.00 -2.39
N PRO A 211 -9.45 30.15 -3.00
CA PRO A 211 -9.29 30.31 -4.44
C PRO A 211 -7.81 30.19 -4.83
N ILE A 212 -7.58 29.61 -6.01
CA ILE A 212 -6.27 29.58 -6.67
C ILE A 212 -6.19 30.81 -7.56
N THR A 213 -5.08 31.56 -7.50
CA THR A 213 -4.87 32.74 -8.39
C THR A 213 -4.67 32.28 -9.85
N ASP A 214 -4.95 33.16 -10.79
CA ASP A 214 -4.76 32.86 -12.22
C ASP A 214 -3.30 32.55 -12.55
N GLU A 215 -2.35 33.27 -11.94
CA GLU A 215 -0.92 33.01 -12.07
C GLU A 215 -0.52 31.62 -11.55
N ALA A 216 -1.06 31.21 -10.41
CA ALA A 216 -0.83 29.88 -9.87
C ALA A 216 -1.47 28.79 -10.74
N MET A 217 -2.65 29.07 -11.31
CA MET A 217 -3.32 28.15 -12.24
C MET A 217 -2.52 27.96 -13.52
N GLU A 218 -1.95 29.02 -14.09
CA GLU A 218 -1.06 28.91 -15.26
C GLU A 218 0.21 28.11 -14.94
N LEU A 219 0.78 28.28 -13.76
CA LEU A 219 1.90 27.46 -13.29
C LEU A 219 1.52 25.97 -13.27
N LEU A 220 0.36 25.64 -12.70
CA LEU A 220 -0.14 24.26 -12.64
C LEU A 220 -0.41 23.68 -14.03
N LYS A 221 -0.98 24.45 -14.97
CA LYS A 221 -1.24 24.02 -16.35
C LYS A 221 0.04 23.76 -17.16
N ASN A 222 1.12 24.45 -16.83
CA ASN A 222 2.38 24.33 -17.56
C ASN A 222 3.31 23.25 -17.00
N TYR A 223 3.08 22.74 -15.80
CA TYR A 223 3.86 21.66 -15.23
C TYR A 223 3.51 20.31 -15.88
N PRO A 224 4.48 19.44 -16.18
CA PRO A 224 4.27 18.19 -16.93
C PRO A 224 3.58 17.08 -16.16
N TRP A 225 3.45 17.16 -14.85
CA TRP A 225 2.78 16.20 -13.97
C TRP A 225 3.22 14.75 -14.19
N PRO A 226 4.49 14.36 -13.93
CA PRO A 226 4.96 12.99 -14.14
C PRO A 226 4.16 11.96 -13.31
N GLY A 227 3.66 12.32 -12.13
CA GLY A 227 2.75 11.52 -11.31
C GLY A 227 1.27 11.75 -11.60
N ASN A 228 0.94 12.46 -12.68
CA ASN A 228 -0.41 12.72 -13.18
C ASN A 228 -1.39 13.27 -12.12
N VAL A 229 -2.62 12.77 -12.10
CA VAL A 229 -3.67 13.23 -11.17
C VAL A 229 -3.33 12.96 -9.70
N ARG A 230 -2.58 11.89 -9.42
CA ARG A 230 -2.13 11.57 -8.05
C ARG A 230 -1.17 12.64 -7.53
N GLU A 231 -0.23 13.07 -8.34
CA GLU A 231 0.72 14.13 -7.98
C GLU A 231 0.01 15.48 -7.85
N LEU A 232 -0.86 15.85 -8.81
CA LEU A 232 -1.65 17.06 -8.74
C LEU A 232 -2.48 17.11 -7.44
N LYS A 233 -3.18 16.03 -7.11
CA LYS A 233 -3.96 15.91 -5.88
C LYS A 233 -3.09 16.16 -4.65
N ASN A 234 -1.98 15.44 -4.52
CA ASN A 234 -1.08 15.57 -3.36
C ASN A 234 -0.52 17.00 -3.25
N THR A 235 -0.15 17.63 -4.38
CA THR A 235 0.36 19.00 -4.42
C THR A 235 -0.69 20.00 -3.95
N ILE A 236 -1.94 19.86 -4.39
CA ILE A 236 -3.05 20.72 -3.97
C ILE A 236 -3.33 20.54 -2.46
N GLU A 237 -3.45 19.30 -1.98
CA GLU A 237 -3.71 19.01 -0.57
C GLU A 237 -2.60 19.57 0.34
N THR A 238 -1.35 19.41 -0.10
CA THR A 238 -0.19 19.96 0.61
C THR A 238 -0.22 21.49 0.62
N ALA A 239 -0.51 22.12 -0.53
CA ALA A 239 -0.61 23.57 -0.62
C ALA A 239 -1.73 24.13 0.27
N VAL A 240 -2.91 23.51 0.31
CA VAL A 240 -4.02 23.88 1.21
C VAL A 240 -3.62 23.74 2.66
N THR A 241 -2.87 22.70 3.01
CA THR A 241 -2.45 22.43 4.41
C THR A 241 -1.41 23.41 4.89
N LEU A 242 -0.38 23.70 4.09
CA LEU A 242 0.77 24.52 4.48
C LEU A 242 0.51 26.02 4.34
N ASN A 243 -0.40 26.43 3.45
CA ASN A 243 -0.69 27.84 3.24
C ASN A 243 -1.48 28.40 4.43
N ARG A 244 -1.01 29.53 4.98
CA ARG A 244 -1.68 30.28 6.04
C ARG A 244 -2.56 31.42 5.52
N ASN A 245 -2.46 31.73 4.22
CA ASN A 245 -3.22 32.80 3.59
C ASN A 245 -4.60 32.26 3.12
N ASN A 246 -5.53 33.16 2.87
CA ASN A 246 -6.86 32.80 2.36
C ASN A 246 -6.90 32.54 0.84
N VAL A 247 -5.74 32.62 0.16
CA VAL A 247 -5.60 32.46 -1.30
C VAL A 247 -4.38 31.60 -1.58
N LEU A 248 -4.48 30.71 -2.55
CA LEU A 248 -3.39 29.87 -3.06
C LEU A 248 -2.73 30.56 -4.25
N ASP A 249 -1.61 31.21 -4.02
CA ASP A 249 -0.81 31.89 -5.03
C ASP A 249 0.34 31.01 -5.57
N SER A 250 1.13 31.53 -6.51
CA SER A 250 2.26 30.81 -7.09
C SER A 250 3.29 30.42 -6.04
N SER A 251 3.45 31.20 -4.96
CA SER A 251 4.40 30.91 -3.87
C SER A 251 4.01 29.65 -3.09
N SER A 252 2.72 29.30 -3.07
CA SER A 252 2.19 28.09 -2.42
C SER A 252 2.56 26.80 -3.18
N PHE A 253 2.81 26.87 -4.49
CA PHE A 253 3.05 25.73 -5.36
C PHE A 253 4.50 25.57 -5.81
N VAL A 254 5.24 26.66 -6.02
CA VAL A 254 6.64 26.64 -6.49
C VAL A 254 7.53 25.70 -5.69
N PRO A 255 7.52 25.73 -4.34
CA PRO A 255 8.35 24.81 -3.55
C PRO A 255 7.96 23.34 -3.67
N LEU A 256 6.71 23.03 -4.07
CA LEU A 256 6.17 21.69 -4.18
C LEU A 256 6.42 21.08 -5.56
N ILE A 257 6.41 21.92 -6.62
CA ILE A 257 6.58 21.52 -8.02
C ILE A 257 8.06 21.57 -8.41
N HIS A 258 8.79 22.58 -7.93
CA HIS A 258 10.21 22.75 -8.13
C HIS A 258 10.88 22.83 -6.77
N PRO A 259 11.13 21.69 -6.08
CA PRO A 259 11.86 21.73 -4.83
C PRO A 259 13.20 22.42 -5.10
N PRO A 260 13.63 23.38 -4.23
CA PRO A 260 14.87 24.10 -4.43
C PRO A 260 16.01 23.08 -4.58
N ILE A 261 16.75 23.15 -5.69
CA ILE A 261 18.04 22.45 -5.81
C ILE A 261 18.92 23.16 -4.79
N VAL A 262 19.15 22.50 -3.66
CA VAL A 262 20.11 22.97 -2.66
C VAL A 262 21.49 22.74 -3.24
N GLU A 263 21.94 23.65 -4.09
CA GLU A 263 23.34 23.80 -4.41
C GLU A 263 24.02 24.29 -3.13
N ASP A 264 25.01 23.55 -2.63
CA ASP A 264 25.79 23.86 -1.43
C ASP A 264 25.15 23.61 -0.04
N ALA A 265 24.52 22.49 0.18
CA ALA A 265 24.59 21.88 1.51
C ALA A 265 25.74 20.84 1.50
N PRO A 266 26.65 20.84 2.49
CA PRO A 266 27.60 19.75 2.61
C PRO A 266 26.83 18.43 2.64
N PRO A 267 27.36 17.31 2.11
CA PRO A 267 26.58 16.09 1.91
C PRO A 267 26.03 15.59 3.24
N ARG A 268 24.81 16.03 3.58
CA ARG A 268 23.99 15.30 4.52
C ARG A 268 23.66 14.02 3.80
N ASN A 269 24.06 12.88 4.35
CA ASN A 269 23.83 11.52 3.85
C ASN A 269 22.34 11.24 3.64
N LEU A 270 21.76 11.82 2.60
CA LEU A 270 20.46 11.43 2.04
C LEU A 270 20.76 10.55 0.84
N PRO A 271 20.14 9.37 0.73
CA PRO A 271 20.46 8.44 -0.37
C PRO A 271 20.07 9.06 -1.71
N ILE A 272 21.06 9.34 -2.53
CA ILE A 272 20.88 9.61 -3.97
C ILE A 272 20.36 8.31 -4.59
N PHE A 273 19.31 8.39 -5.41
CA PHE A 273 18.80 7.26 -6.19
C PHE A 273 19.83 6.83 -7.24
N VAL A 274 20.78 6.01 -6.84
CA VAL A 274 21.66 5.26 -7.75
C VAL A 274 20.91 3.98 -8.14
N LYS A 275 21.04 3.53 -9.39
CA LYS A 275 20.55 2.23 -9.85
C LYS A 275 21.00 1.15 -8.88
N ARG A 276 20.04 0.61 -8.12
CA ARG A 276 20.30 -0.25 -6.96
C ARG A 276 20.63 -1.66 -7.41
N THR A 277 21.67 -2.24 -6.81
CA THR A 277 21.95 -3.68 -6.88
C THR A 277 21.04 -4.45 -5.94
N PRO A 278 20.80 -5.77 -6.16
CA PRO A 278 19.93 -6.58 -5.30
C PRO A 278 20.26 -6.51 -3.80
N GLU A 279 21.52 -6.32 -3.45
CA GLU A 279 22.00 -6.21 -2.05
C GLU A 279 21.57 -4.90 -1.35
N GLU A 280 21.24 -3.85 -2.10
CA GLU A 280 20.78 -2.58 -1.54
C GLU A 280 19.27 -2.60 -1.23
N VAL A 281 18.50 -3.43 -1.93
CA VAL A 281 17.07 -3.62 -1.69
C VAL A 281 16.84 -4.34 -0.34
N ASP A 282 17.69 -5.31 -0.01
CA ASP A 282 17.61 -6.04 1.27
C ASP A 282 17.91 -5.12 2.47
N ARG A 283 18.84 -4.17 2.32
CA ARG A 283 19.11 -3.16 3.36
C ARG A 283 17.94 -2.22 3.59
N GLU A 284 17.24 -1.79 2.55
CA GLU A 284 16.08 -0.89 2.70
C GLU A 284 14.89 -1.60 3.36
N LEU A 285 14.66 -2.87 3.05
CA LEU A 285 13.69 -3.70 3.75
C LEU A 285 14.01 -3.84 5.25
N LEU A 286 15.28 -4.02 5.58
CA LEU A 286 15.77 -4.04 6.96
C LEU A 286 15.54 -2.69 7.67
N TYR A 287 15.82 -1.57 7.02
CA TYR A 287 15.57 -0.24 7.60
C TYR A 287 14.08 0.06 7.76
N ARG A 288 13.21 -0.36 6.83
CA ARG A 288 11.76 -0.23 6.98
C ARG A 288 11.24 -1.06 8.14
N ALA A 289 11.69 -2.33 8.26
CA ALA A 289 11.33 -3.18 9.38
C ALA A 289 11.81 -2.61 10.73
N LEU A 290 13.02 -2.05 10.80
CA LEU A 290 13.52 -1.36 11.98
C LEU A 290 12.74 -0.09 12.32
N PHE A 291 12.24 0.63 11.30
CA PHE A 291 11.43 1.83 11.51
C PHE A 291 10.03 1.48 12.00
N GLU A 292 9.42 0.41 11.49
CA GLU A 292 8.14 -0.12 11.99
C GLU A 292 8.27 -0.60 13.44
N ILE A 293 9.30 -1.39 13.74
CA ILE A 293 9.58 -1.84 15.11
C ILE A 293 9.78 -0.64 16.06
N LYS A 294 10.48 0.41 15.62
CA LYS A 294 10.66 1.64 16.41
C LYS A 294 9.32 2.34 16.64
N LYS A 295 8.43 2.38 15.65
CA LYS A 295 7.09 2.96 15.77
C LYS A 295 6.24 2.17 16.76
N ASP A 296 6.24 0.83 16.65
CA ASP A 296 5.52 -0.05 17.57
C ASP A 296 6.03 0.07 19.01
N ILE A 297 7.34 0.23 19.20
CA ILE A 297 7.94 0.49 20.52
C ILE A 297 7.51 1.86 21.07
N MET A 298 7.37 2.89 20.22
CA MET A 298 6.86 4.20 20.63
C MET A 298 5.38 4.11 21.02
N GLU A 299 4.55 3.44 20.25
CA GLU A 299 3.13 3.23 20.56
C GLU A 299 2.94 2.40 21.85
N LEU A 300 3.74 1.37 22.05
CA LEU A 300 3.76 0.61 23.31
C LEU A 300 4.20 1.48 24.50
N LYS A 301 5.17 2.34 24.30
CA LYS A 301 5.63 3.26 25.31
C LYS A 301 4.55 4.27 25.71
N ASP A 302 3.82 4.80 24.73
CA ASP A 302 2.70 5.72 24.97
C ASP A 302 1.52 5.00 25.67
N LEU A 303 1.22 3.76 25.32
CA LEU A 303 0.23 2.92 26.01
C LEU A 303 0.62 2.65 27.47
N ILE A 304 1.91 2.40 27.75
CA ILE A 304 2.43 2.22 29.09
C ILE A 304 2.35 3.53 29.89
N TYR A 305 2.65 4.68 29.27
CA TYR A 305 2.49 5.99 29.91
C TYR A 305 1.04 6.36 30.21
N HIS A 306 0.10 5.99 29.34
CA HIS A 306 -1.34 6.20 29.59
C HIS A 306 -1.89 5.23 30.64
N SER A 307 -1.45 3.98 30.69
CA SER A 307 -1.86 3.04 31.73
C SER A 307 -1.30 3.39 33.13
N GLN A 308 -0.18 4.10 33.20
CA GLN A 308 0.37 4.58 34.47
C GLN A 308 -0.31 5.85 35.01
N ASN A 309 -1.07 6.58 34.17
CA ASN A 309 -1.79 7.78 34.61
C ASN A 309 -3.18 7.50 35.18
N GLU A 310 -3.71 6.28 35.09
CA GLU A 310 -4.98 5.89 35.74
C GLU A 310 -4.85 5.32 37.17
N VAL A 311 -3.62 5.16 37.65
CA VAL A 311 -3.35 4.77 39.05
C VAL A 311 -2.56 5.88 39.75
N LYS A 312 -3.21 7.03 39.98
CA LYS A 312 -2.80 7.99 40.99
C LYS A 312 -3.71 7.85 42.22
N LEU A 313 -3.20 7.08 43.19
CA LEU A 313 -3.45 7.34 44.61
C LEU A 313 -2.25 6.83 45.41
N ASP A 314 -1.60 7.77 46.08
CA ASP A 314 -0.64 7.64 47.16
C ASP A 314 0.70 6.92 46.95
N SER A 315 1.78 7.70 46.85
CA SER A 315 2.73 7.82 47.96
C SER A 315 4.01 8.52 47.52
N ASN A 316 4.35 9.54 48.29
CA ASN A 316 5.62 10.23 48.40
C ASN A 316 6.79 9.27 48.68
N LYS A 317 7.96 9.63 48.14
CA LYS A 317 9.31 9.21 48.47
C LYS A 317 9.81 7.95 47.81
N LEU A 318 10.68 8.12 46.80
CA LEU A 318 11.89 7.29 46.69
C LEU A 318 13.00 8.16 46.07
N ASN A 319 14.05 8.33 46.83
CA ASN A 319 15.34 8.91 46.48
C ASN A 319 15.99 8.15 45.31
N ASP A 320 16.65 8.89 44.41
CA ASP A 320 17.63 8.35 43.45
C ASP A 320 18.89 7.90 44.24
N GLU A 321 18.87 6.66 44.73
CA GLU A 321 20.08 5.99 45.17
C GLU A 321 20.53 5.02 44.07
N VAL A 322 21.73 5.25 43.57
CA VAL A 322 22.44 4.33 42.67
C VAL A 322 22.71 3.05 43.43
N ILE A 323 21.95 1.98 43.15
CA ILE A 323 22.14 0.65 43.80
C ILE A 323 23.44 0.03 43.25
N PRO A 324 24.40 -0.36 44.10
CA PRO A 324 25.61 -1.06 43.67
C PRO A 324 25.31 -2.34 42.91
N LEU A 325 26.16 -2.69 41.93
CA LEU A 325 25.94 -3.85 41.03
C LEU A 325 25.84 -5.14 41.83
N ASP A 326 26.59 -5.26 42.94
CA ASP A 326 26.59 -6.42 43.82
C ASP A 326 25.25 -6.65 44.51
N GLU A 327 24.56 -5.59 44.92
CA GLU A 327 23.22 -5.68 45.51
C GLU A 327 22.15 -6.09 44.46
N MET A 328 22.28 -5.61 43.24
CA MET A 328 21.39 -6.02 42.14
C MET A 328 21.57 -7.50 41.79
N GLU A 329 22.82 -7.97 41.76
CA GLU A 329 23.16 -9.38 41.51
C GLU A 329 22.65 -10.27 42.63
N ARG A 330 22.83 -9.87 43.88
CA ARG A 330 22.33 -10.57 45.06
C ARG A 330 20.80 -10.70 45.04
N LYS A 331 20.07 -9.61 44.77
CA LYS A 331 18.60 -9.62 44.66
C LYS A 331 18.11 -10.53 43.52
N ALA A 332 18.80 -10.50 42.38
CA ALA A 332 18.46 -11.36 41.23
C ALA A 332 18.63 -12.84 41.56
N ILE A 333 19.67 -13.23 42.29
CA ILE A 333 19.92 -14.62 42.72
C ILE A 333 18.87 -15.09 43.73
N ILE A 334 18.52 -14.25 44.71
CA ILE A 334 17.47 -14.57 45.70
C ILE A 334 16.14 -14.78 44.99
N ASN A 335 15.74 -13.87 44.12
CA ASN A 335 14.48 -13.97 43.39
C ASN A 335 14.40 -15.21 42.49
N ALA A 336 15.50 -15.56 41.83
CA ALA A 336 15.57 -16.79 41.02
C ALA A 336 15.46 -18.05 41.85
N LEU A 337 16.06 -18.09 43.05
CA LEU A 337 15.96 -19.23 43.97
C LEU A 337 14.55 -19.34 44.56
N GLU A 338 13.90 -18.26 44.93
CA GLU A 338 12.52 -18.26 45.41
C GLU A 338 11.55 -18.74 44.31
N THR A 339 11.65 -18.20 43.08
CA THR A 339 10.83 -18.60 41.95
C THR A 339 10.97 -20.07 41.60
N THR A 340 12.18 -20.63 41.77
CA THR A 340 12.46 -22.04 41.48
C THR A 340 12.34 -22.97 42.70
N ARG A 341 11.81 -22.46 43.82
CA ARG A 341 11.65 -23.20 45.08
C ARG A 341 12.94 -23.89 45.54
N GLY A 342 14.05 -23.17 45.44
CA GLY A 342 15.38 -23.66 45.87
C GLY A 342 16.09 -24.58 44.86
N ASN A 343 15.53 -24.81 43.66
CA ASN A 343 16.16 -25.65 42.65
C ASN A 343 17.27 -24.88 41.92
N LYS A 344 18.52 -25.07 42.36
CA LYS A 344 19.72 -24.36 41.89
C LYS A 344 20.00 -24.57 40.39
N ARG A 345 19.63 -25.74 39.85
CA ARG A 345 19.81 -26.05 38.43
C ARG A 345 18.84 -25.24 37.54
N ASN A 346 17.61 -25.07 37.98
CA ASN A 346 16.63 -24.25 37.25
C ASN A 346 16.92 -22.75 37.45
N ALA A 347 17.37 -22.33 38.62
CA ALA A 347 17.79 -20.95 38.90
C ALA A 347 18.99 -20.54 38.03
N SER A 348 19.99 -21.41 37.84
CA SER A 348 21.13 -21.12 36.97
C SER A 348 20.72 -20.91 35.49
N LYS A 349 19.77 -21.73 34.99
CA LYS A 349 19.20 -21.58 33.66
C LYS A 349 18.43 -20.28 33.51
N MET A 350 17.65 -19.89 34.52
CA MET A 350 16.87 -18.65 34.54
C MET A 350 17.77 -17.41 34.53
N LEU A 351 18.87 -17.44 35.27
CA LEU A 351 19.88 -16.39 35.33
C LEU A 351 20.89 -16.43 34.18
N LYS A 352 20.79 -17.42 33.26
CA LYS A 352 21.73 -17.65 32.16
C LYS A 352 23.20 -17.73 32.59
N ILE A 353 23.47 -18.30 33.75
CA ILE A 353 24.84 -18.54 34.29
C ILE A 353 25.06 -20.02 34.51
N SER A 354 26.36 -20.44 34.59
CA SER A 354 26.67 -21.84 34.90
C SER A 354 26.29 -22.20 36.34
N GLU A 355 25.92 -23.46 36.59
CA GLU A 355 25.62 -23.94 37.95
C GLU A 355 26.80 -23.69 38.92
N ARG A 356 28.03 -23.85 38.43
CA ARG A 356 29.25 -23.57 39.20
C ARG A 356 29.39 -22.10 39.59
N THR A 357 29.01 -21.18 38.68
CA THR A 357 29.00 -19.73 38.95
C THR A 357 27.94 -19.38 39.98
N LEU A 358 26.74 -19.97 39.88
CA LEU A 358 25.66 -19.75 40.82
C LEU A 358 26.05 -20.25 42.23
N TYR A 359 26.66 -21.45 42.37
CA TYR A 359 27.13 -21.95 43.65
C TYR A 359 28.19 -21.06 44.28
N ARG A 360 29.14 -20.54 43.50
CA ARG A 360 30.14 -19.60 43.98
C ARG A 360 29.50 -18.30 44.51
N LYS A 361 28.54 -17.75 43.77
CA LYS A 361 27.83 -16.51 44.09
C LYS A 361 26.93 -16.67 45.32
N ILE A 362 26.24 -17.78 45.48
CA ILE A 362 25.47 -18.13 46.69
C ILE A 362 26.38 -18.12 47.91
N LYS A 363 27.59 -18.69 47.81
CA LYS A 363 28.56 -18.73 48.92
C LYS A 363 29.20 -17.34 49.15
N GLU A 364 29.39 -16.53 48.12
CA GLU A 364 29.97 -15.19 48.19
C GLU A 364 29.01 -14.19 48.87
N TYR A 365 27.70 -14.32 48.63
CA TYR A 365 26.67 -13.44 49.17
C TYR A 365 25.95 -13.98 50.40
N ASP A 366 26.35 -15.13 50.88
CA ASP A 366 25.79 -15.85 52.03
C ASP A 366 24.25 -16.00 52.00
N ILE A 367 23.76 -16.58 50.87
CA ILE A 367 22.33 -16.78 50.55
C ILE A 367 21.93 -18.23 50.75
#